data_323b8be7bb8255d4143d6b37c73015c9
#
_entry.id   323b8be7bb8255d4143d6b37c73015c9
#
_cell.length_a   1.000
_cell.length_b   1.000
_cell.length_c   1.000
_cell.angle_alpha   90.00
_cell.angle_beta   90.00
_cell.angle_gamma   90.00
#
_symmetry.space_group_name_H-M   'P 1'
#
loop_
_entity.id
_entity.type
_entity.pdbx_description
1 polymer ?
#
loop_
_entity_poly.entity_id
_entity_poly.type
_entity_poly.pdbx_seq_one_letter_code
_entity_poly.pdbx_strand_id
1 'polypeptide(L)'
;MKKRIYAAVLFLCMILASGCTSGKHMEDAGMYIYYLNTDDDALEKQEYENNSEKAETVVKDMLKELKKAPESIEMKSVFPKEVKVESFEIKDNCLELHFNKAYEKMKKSREVLCRAAVVQTLVQVDGIDFVSFYVGDDVLKDREGIPIGLMSADDFVQNTGSSLSSYQVTSLNLYFSNEDGTKLVSEKINDVHYSSNTSIEKLIVEQLMRGPASSKAQATIPKDTKLLGVSVKDGICYVNLDSTFLTEGYNQKPEVAIYSTVNSIIESGNA
;
A
#
# COMPACT_ATOMS: atom_id res chain seq x y z
N MET A 1 -26.69 60.73 8.28
CA MET A 1 -27.32 59.52 7.76
C MET A 1 -26.47 58.82 6.72
N LYS A 2 -25.93 59.44 5.68
CA LYS A 2 -25.11 58.78 4.62
C LYS A 2 -23.87 58.02 5.12
N LYS A 3 -23.11 58.55 6.09
CA LYS A 3 -21.91 57.85 6.63
C LYS A 3 -22.23 56.58 7.39
N ARG A 4 -23.41 56.45 8.02
CA ARG A 4 -23.83 55.19 8.70
C ARG A 4 -24.29 54.10 7.74
N ILE A 5 -24.80 54.49 6.57
CA ILE A 5 -25.21 53.59 5.50
C ILE A 5 -23.96 52.94 4.84
N TYR A 6 -22.90 53.72 4.60
CA TYR A 6 -21.65 53.19 4.05
C TYR A 6 -20.94 52.22 5.01
N ALA A 7 -20.99 52.48 6.32
CA ALA A 7 -20.45 51.57 7.31
C ALA A 7 -21.21 50.23 7.38
N ALA A 8 -22.55 50.28 7.26
CA ALA A 8 -23.39 49.09 7.23
C ALA A 8 -23.21 48.27 5.94
N VAL A 9 -23.04 48.93 4.78
CA VAL A 9 -22.77 48.27 3.51
C VAL A 9 -21.36 47.65 3.49
N LEU A 10 -20.35 48.33 4.04
CA LEU A 10 -18.98 47.77 4.17
C LEU A 10 -18.93 46.53 5.09
N PHE A 11 -19.71 46.54 6.17
CA PHE A 11 -19.82 45.43 7.11
C PHE A 11 -20.56 44.22 6.49
N LEU A 12 -21.58 44.48 5.67
CA LEU A 12 -22.33 43.46 4.95
C LEU A 12 -21.48 42.82 3.83
N CYS A 13 -20.61 43.57 3.15
CA CYS A 13 -19.68 43.05 2.16
C CYS A 13 -18.56 42.17 2.77
N MET A 14 -18.15 42.41 4.04
CA MET A 14 -17.20 41.55 4.75
C MET A 14 -17.79 40.18 5.15
N ILE A 15 -19.12 40.11 5.34
CA ILE A 15 -19.78 38.84 5.68
C ILE A 15 -19.99 37.97 4.44
N LEU A 16 -19.97 38.51 3.23
CA LEU A 16 -20.13 37.76 1.99
C LEU A 16 -18.82 37.23 1.39
N ALA A 17 -17.66 37.62 1.95
CA ALA A 17 -16.35 37.13 1.50
C ALA A 17 -15.85 35.87 2.22
N SER A 18 -16.60 35.31 3.16
CA SER A 18 -16.25 34.11 3.94
C SER A 18 -16.97 32.86 3.45
N GLY A 19 -17.30 32.75 2.19
CA GLY A 19 -18.04 31.63 1.64
C GLY A 19 -17.44 31.09 0.35
N CYS A 20 -16.28 30.49 0.38
CA CYS A 20 -15.82 29.46 -0.57
C CYS A 20 -14.57 28.81 -0.01
N THR A 21 -14.68 28.09 1.08
CA THR A 21 -13.79 26.99 1.35
C THR A 21 -14.42 25.78 0.68
N SER A 22 -13.86 25.40 -0.44
CA SER A 22 -13.99 24.07 -1.02
C SER A 22 -13.94 23.06 0.12
N GLY A 23 -15.02 22.33 0.35
CA GLY A 23 -15.05 21.27 1.34
C GLY A 23 -14.07 20.17 0.94
N LYS A 24 -12.81 20.32 1.35
CA LYS A 24 -12.07 19.13 1.75
C LYS A 24 -12.83 18.63 2.96
N HIS A 25 -13.41 17.44 2.87
CA HIS A 25 -13.68 16.64 4.04
C HIS A 25 -12.39 16.70 4.88
N MET A 26 -12.39 17.42 5.98
CA MET A 26 -11.49 17.17 7.08
C MET A 26 -11.96 15.80 7.59
N GLU A 27 -11.38 14.73 7.06
CA GLU A 27 -11.35 13.49 7.76
C GLU A 27 -10.65 13.77 9.08
N ASP A 28 -11.25 13.29 10.16
CA ASP A 28 -10.80 13.41 11.53
C ASP A 28 -9.28 13.24 11.60
N ALA A 29 -8.58 14.26 12.09
CA ALA A 29 -7.14 14.25 12.31
C ALA A 29 -6.75 13.34 13.51
N GLY A 30 -7.59 12.38 13.89
CA GLY A 30 -7.35 11.40 14.94
C GLY A 30 -6.56 10.20 14.42
N MET A 31 -5.69 9.66 15.28
CA MET A 31 -5.09 8.35 15.04
C MET A 31 -6.02 7.25 15.53
N TYR A 32 -5.95 6.08 14.91
CA TYR A 32 -6.81 4.95 15.23
C TYR A 32 -6.00 3.67 15.41
N ILE A 33 -6.47 2.80 16.30
CA ILE A 33 -6.04 1.40 16.35
C ILE A 33 -7.09 0.57 15.62
N TYR A 34 -6.66 -0.23 14.66
CA TYR A 34 -7.52 -1.15 13.93
C TYR A 34 -7.52 -2.52 14.60
N TYR A 35 -8.69 -3.00 14.99
CA TYR A 35 -8.93 -4.29 15.61
C TYR A 35 -9.70 -5.22 14.66
N LEU A 36 -9.79 -6.49 14.97
CA LEU A 36 -10.67 -7.42 14.27
C LEU A 36 -12.06 -7.34 14.87
N ASN A 37 -13.09 -7.49 14.03
CA ASN A 37 -14.47 -7.72 14.53
C ASN A 37 -14.61 -9.12 15.14
N THR A 38 -15.76 -9.40 15.79
CA THR A 38 -16.02 -10.69 16.43
C THR A 38 -16.12 -11.87 15.47
N ASP A 39 -16.43 -11.62 14.20
CA ASP A 39 -16.60 -12.66 13.17
C ASP A 39 -15.28 -13.00 12.45
N ASP A 40 -14.19 -12.28 12.73
CA ASP A 40 -12.87 -12.40 12.09
C ASP A 40 -12.96 -12.23 10.55
N ASP A 41 -13.78 -11.29 10.06
CA ASP A 41 -13.98 -11.03 8.63
C ASP A 41 -13.85 -9.54 8.23
N ALA A 42 -13.76 -8.62 9.21
CA ALA A 42 -13.60 -7.19 9.01
C ALA A 42 -12.70 -6.54 10.07
N LEU A 43 -12.30 -5.31 9.78
CA LEU A 43 -11.60 -4.44 10.74
C LEU A 43 -12.56 -3.39 11.28
N GLU A 44 -12.42 -3.13 12.58
CA GLU A 44 -13.07 -2.06 13.31
C GLU A 44 -12.02 -1.11 13.87
N LYS A 45 -12.29 0.20 13.88
CA LYS A 45 -11.34 1.20 14.37
C LYS A 45 -11.77 1.79 15.72
N GLN A 46 -10.81 1.99 16.59
CA GLN A 46 -10.95 2.67 17.87
C GLN A 46 -10.02 3.88 17.90
N GLU A 47 -10.51 5.02 18.36
CA GLU A 47 -9.71 6.23 18.50
C GLU A 47 -8.50 5.98 19.41
N TYR A 48 -7.37 6.58 19.04
CA TYR A 48 -6.12 6.50 19.76
C TYR A 48 -5.55 7.90 20.01
N GLU A 49 -5.35 8.24 21.28
CA GLU A 49 -4.70 9.48 21.65
C GLU A 49 -3.18 9.30 21.64
N ASN A 50 -2.53 9.96 20.70
CA ASN A 50 -1.07 9.99 20.63
C ASN A 50 -0.49 11.01 21.61
N ASN A 51 0.39 10.55 22.51
CA ASN A 51 1.04 11.39 23.53
C ASN A 51 2.53 11.65 23.23
N SER A 52 3.04 11.33 22.04
CA SER A 52 4.45 11.46 21.69
C SER A 52 4.66 11.94 20.26
N GLU A 53 5.67 12.77 20.04
CA GLU A 53 6.12 13.18 18.72
C GLU A 53 7.18 12.23 18.13
N LYS A 54 7.69 11.28 18.91
CA LYS A 54 8.72 10.34 18.46
C LYS A 54 8.09 9.10 17.83
N ALA A 55 8.30 8.90 16.54
CA ALA A 55 7.76 7.76 15.79
C ALA A 55 7.99 6.40 16.47
N GLU A 56 9.21 6.12 16.96
CA GLU A 56 9.52 4.87 17.66
C GLU A 56 8.67 4.66 18.93
N THR A 57 8.38 5.74 19.66
CA THR A 57 7.55 5.67 20.87
C THR A 57 6.09 5.40 20.50
N VAL A 58 5.58 6.10 19.49
CA VAL A 58 4.22 5.92 18.97
C VAL A 58 4.02 4.49 18.46
N VAL A 59 4.94 4.00 17.63
CA VAL A 59 4.93 2.60 17.13
C VAL A 59 4.89 1.60 18.28
N LYS A 60 5.77 1.78 19.26
CA LYS A 60 5.84 0.89 20.43
C LYS A 60 4.54 0.86 21.22
N ASP A 61 3.90 2.01 21.38
CA ASP A 61 2.65 2.11 22.13
C ASP A 61 1.47 1.57 21.30
N MET A 62 1.37 1.86 20.01
CA MET A 62 0.37 1.27 19.13
C MET A 62 0.48 -0.26 19.03
N LEU A 63 1.69 -0.81 18.97
CA LEU A 63 1.91 -2.26 19.02
C LEU A 63 1.44 -2.90 20.32
N LYS A 64 1.52 -2.19 21.45
CA LYS A 64 0.95 -2.65 22.72
C LYS A 64 -0.58 -2.64 22.67
N GLU A 65 -1.18 -1.58 22.08
CA GLU A 65 -2.64 -1.51 21.93
C GLU A 65 -3.17 -2.64 21.04
N LEU A 66 -2.56 -2.89 19.89
CA LEU A 66 -2.93 -4.01 18.99
C LEU A 66 -2.93 -5.38 19.69
N LYS A 67 -2.16 -5.53 20.75
CA LYS A 67 -2.08 -6.76 21.55
C LYS A 67 -3.09 -6.82 22.69
N LYS A 68 -3.57 -5.69 23.18
CA LYS A 68 -4.56 -5.63 24.24
C LYS A 68 -5.93 -6.09 23.75
N ALA A 69 -6.77 -6.52 24.67
CA ALA A 69 -8.19 -6.64 24.40
C ALA A 69 -8.76 -5.22 24.17
N PRO A 70 -9.48 -4.99 23.07
CA PRO A 70 -10.14 -3.71 22.83
C PRO A 70 -11.21 -3.42 23.89
N GLU A 71 -11.62 -2.16 23.99
CA GLU A 71 -12.66 -1.73 24.96
C GLU A 71 -14.04 -2.25 24.58
N SER A 72 -14.32 -2.35 23.28
CA SER A 72 -15.59 -2.87 22.79
C SER A 72 -15.62 -4.40 22.77
N ILE A 73 -16.75 -4.96 23.21
CA ILE A 73 -17.04 -6.40 23.12
C ILE A 73 -17.26 -6.89 21.69
N GLU A 74 -17.47 -5.98 20.74
CA GLU A 74 -17.64 -6.25 19.32
C GLU A 74 -16.31 -6.38 18.57
N MET A 75 -15.20 -6.17 19.27
CA MET A 75 -13.85 -6.22 18.73
C MET A 75 -13.02 -7.30 19.40
N LYS A 76 -11.97 -7.74 18.70
CA LYS A 76 -10.98 -8.70 19.21
C LYS A 76 -9.56 -8.13 19.01
N SER A 77 -8.66 -8.53 19.90
CA SER A 77 -7.24 -8.24 19.74
C SER A 77 -6.71 -8.80 18.43
N VAL A 78 -5.82 -8.03 17.80
CA VAL A 78 -5.23 -8.37 16.51
C VAL A 78 -4.34 -9.61 16.63
N PHE A 79 -3.47 -9.62 17.65
CA PHE A 79 -2.54 -10.73 17.86
C PHE A 79 -3.12 -11.81 18.79
N PRO A 80 -3.05 -13.09 18.40
CA PRO A 80 -3.19 -14.19 19.34
C PRO A 80 -2.18 -14.06 20.49
N LYS A 81 -2.49 -14.64 21.65
CA LYS A 81 -1.65 -14.51 22.87
C LYS A 81 -0.21 -14.95 22.66
N GLU A 82 0.00 -15.96 21.82
CA GLU A 82 1.31 -16.57 21.53
C GLU A 82 2.14 -15.74 20.56
N VAL A 83 1.50 -14.90 19.75
CA VAL A 83 2.17 -14.05 18.75
C VAL A 83 2.77 -12.83 19.45
N LYS A 84 4.04 -12.56 19.16
CA LYS A 84 4.79 -11.44 19.72
C LYS A 84 5.59 -10.76 18.63
N VAL A 85 5.59 -9.43 18.63
CA VAL A 85 6.61 -8.63 17.96
C VAL A 85 7.84 -8.67 18.86
N GLU A 86 8.92 -9.24 18.38
CA GLU A 86 10.20 -9.38 19.12
C GLU A 86 11.04 -8.12 18.99
N SER A 87 11.07 -7.53 17.81
CA SER A 87 11.74 -6.26 17.53
C SER A 87 11.08 -5.53 16.36
N PHE A 88 11.40 -4.26 16.24
CA PHE A 88 11.08 -3.47 15.05
C PHE A 88 12.20 -2.47 14.77
N GLU A 89 12.32 -2.05 13.52
CA GLU A 89 13.25 -1.03 13.05
C GLU A 89 12.55 -0.13 12.04
N ILE A 90 12.83 1.19 12.13
CA ILE A 90 12.36 2.16 11.14
C ILE A 90 13.57 2.51 10.27
N LYS A 91 13.48 2.18 8.98
CA LYS A 91 14.48 2.49 7.95
C LYS A 91 13.84 3.33 6.88
N ASP A 92 14.36 4.53 6.70
CA ASP A 92 13.76 5.51 5.80
C ASP A 92 12.28 5.71 6.14
N ASN A 93 11.36 5.32 5.27
CA ASN A 93 9.92 5.37 5.46
C ASN A 93 9.26 3.99 5.66
N CYS A 94 10.06 2.94 5.92
CA CYS A 94 9.59 1.58 6.12
C CYS A 94 9.76 1.14 7.57
N LEU A 95 8.71 0.57 8.15
CA LEU A 95 8.73 -0.10 9.44
C LEU A 95 8.89 -1.60 9.25
N GLU A 96 10.04 -2.14 9.63
CA GLU A 96 10.30 -3.58 9.66
C GLU A 96 9.82 -4.18 10.99
N LEU A 97 8.94 -5.17 10.95
CA LEU A 97 8.40 -5.86 12.13
C LEU A 97 8.87 -7.31 12.16
N HIS A 98 9.57 -7.69 13.22
CA HIS A 98 10.04 -9.05 13.43
C HIS A 98 9.17 -9.78 14.45
N PHE A 99 8.50 -10.82 14.00
CA PHE A 99 7.61 -11.64 14.82
C PHE A 99 8.28 -12.96 15.21
N ASN A 100 7.81 -13.53 16.31
CA ASN A 100 8.17 -14.86 16.71
C ASN A 100 7.50 -15.94 15.81
N LYS A 101 8.01 -17.17 15.84
CA LYS A 101 7.50 -18.32 15.03
C LYS A 101 6.02 -18.66 15.26
N ALA A 102 5.39 -18.15 16.31
CA ALA A 102 3.96 -18.34 16.52
C ALA A 102 3.11 -17.63 15.45
N TYR A 103 3.65 -16.60 14.78
CA TYR A 103 2.98 -15.89 13.70
C TYR A 103 2.59 -16.83 12.55
N GLU A 104 3.48 -17.71 12.12
CA GLU A 104 3.26 -18.67 11.04
C GLU A 104 2.13 -19.69 11.33
N LYS A 105 1.81 -19.88 12.62
CA LYS A 105 0.76 -20.82 13.05
C LYS A 105 -0.65 -20.25 13.00
N MET A 106 -0.80 -18.96 12.69
CA MET A 106 -2.12 -18.36 12.54
C MET A 106 -2.88 -18.97 11.37
N LYS A 107 -4.22 -19.04 11.51
CA LYS A 107 -5.09 -19.35 10.37
C LYS A 107 -4.89 -18.28 9.30
N LYS A 108 -4.80 -18.67 8.03
CA LYS A 108 -4.49 -17.75 6.92
C LYS A 108 -5.47 -16.57 6.80
N SER A 109 -6.78 -16.79 6.98
CA SER A 109 -7.77 -15.71 6.97
C SER A 109 -7.49 -14.67 8.07
N ARG A 110 -7.20 -15.15 9.30
CA ARG A 110 -6.87 -14.26 10.42
C ARG A 110 -5.52 -13.57 10.21
N GLU A 111 -4.56 -14.24 9.60
CA GLU A 111 -3.23 -13.68 9.31
C GLU A 111 -3.33 -12.49 8.36
N VAL A 112 -4.14 -12.58 7.29
CA VAL A 112 -4.38 -11.47 6.36
C VAL A 112 -5.02 -10.28 7.08
N LEU A 113 -6.04 -10.50 7.91
CA LEU A 113 -6.68 -9.44 8.70
C LEU A 113 -5.71 -8.84 9.74
N CYS A 114 -4.87 -9.67 10.34
CA CYS A 114 -3.83 -9.21 11.26
C CYS A 114 -2.86 -8.26 10.58
N ARG A 115 -2.37 -8.60 9.37
CA ARG A 115 -1.51 -7.70 8.58
C ARG A 115 -2.24 -6.42 8.22
N ALA A 116 -3.49 -6.51 7.77
CA ALA A 116 -4.29 -5.34 7.44
C ALA A 116 -4.45 -4.40 8.66
N ALA A 117 -4.80 -4.94 9.83
CA ALA A 117 -4.92 -4.16 11.06
C ALA A 117 -3.60 -3.48 11.47
N VAL A 118 -2.48 -4.21 11.38
CA VAL A 118 -1.15 -3.71 11.70
C VAL A 118 -0.75 -2.58 10.76
N VAL A 119 -0.91 -2.77 9.45
CA VAL A 119 -0.55 -1.77 8.44
C VAL A 119 -1.41 -0.53 8.59
N GLN A 120 -2.75 -0.68 8.62
CA GLN A 120 -3.69 0.44 8.78
C GLN A 120 -3.46 1.24 10.07
N THR A 121 -2.96 0.59 11.11
CA THR A 121 -2.61 1.25 12.37
C THR A 121 -1.30 2.02 12.26
N LEU A 122 -0.24 1.40 11.74
CA LEU A 122 1.12 1.91 11.88
C LEU A 122 1.55 2.89 10.78
N VAL A 123 0.93 2.85 9.61
CA VAL A 123 1.17 3.85 8.55
C VAL A 123 0.57 5.24 8.86
N GLN A 124 -0.17 5.38 9.96
CA GLN A 124 -0.64 6.67 10.46
C GLN A 124 0.48 7.45 11.19
N VAL A 125 1.59 6.79 11.52
CA VAL A 125 2.72 7.41 12.22
C VAL A 125 3.56 8.19 11.21
N ASP A 126 3.82 9.45 11.50
CA ASP A 126 4.66 10.31 10.65
C ASP A 126 6.00 9.66 10.33
N GLY A 127 6.34 9.65 9.04
CA GLY A 127 7.56 9.04 8.53
C GLY A 127 7.46 7.54 8.27
N ILE A 128 6.29 6.91 8.43
CA ILE A 128 6.06 5.50 8.08
C ILE A 128 5.04 5.41 6.95
N ASP A 129 5.50 5.04 5.78
CA ASP A 129 4.68 4.84 4.59
C ASP A 129 4.39 3.35 4.35
N PHE A 130 5.31 2.49 4.77
CA PHE A 130 5.27 1.06 4.52
C PHE A 130 5.57 0.25 5.77
N VAL A 131 5.02 -0.96 5.80
CA VAL A 131 5.33 -1.97 6.81
C VAL A 131 5.80 -3.24 6.10
N SER A 132 6.88 -3.82 6.57
CA SER A 132 7.34 -5.15 6.15
C SER A 132 7.35 -6.13 7.33
N PHE A 133 7.10 -7.39 7.01
CA PHE A 133 6.85 -8.43 8.01
C PHE A 133 7.93 -9.51 7.91
N TYR A 134 8.50 -9.86 9.06
CA TYR A 134 9.50 -10.91 9.21
C TYR A 134 9.07 -11.89 10.30
N VAL A 135 9.47 -13.13 10.17
CA VAL A 135 9.36 -14.13 11.23
C VAL A 135 10.77 -14.59 11.60
N GLY A 136 11.25 -14.16 12.76
CA GLY A 136 12.69 -14.15 13.04
C GLY A 136 13.39 -13.23 12.05
N ASP A 137 14.40 -13.74 11.35
CA ASP A 137 15.17 -13.01 10.33
C ASP A 137 14.65 -13.25 8.90
N ASP A 138 13.67 -14.12 8.71
CA ASP A 138 13.13 -14.46 7.40
C ASP A 138 11.95 -13.54 7.05
N VAL A 139 11.95 -13.01 5.81
CA VAL A 139 10.81 -12.24 5.30
C VAL A 139 9.56 -13.12 5.23
N LEU A 140 8.42 -12.57 5.63
CA LEU A 140 7.15 -13.27 5.58
C LEU A 140 6.79 -13.61 4.11
N LYS A 141 6.35 -14.86 3.89
CA LYS A 141 6.00 -15.40 2.58
C LYS A 141 4.53 -15.78 2.52
N ASP A 142 3.97 -15.72 1.33
CA ASP A 142 2.64 -16.23 1.03
C ASP A 142 2.59 -17.77 0.95
N ARG A 143 1.46 -18.32 0.44
CA ARG A 143 1.26 -19.78 0.31
C ARG A 143 2.15 -20.41 -0.76
N GLU A 144 2.55 -19.64 -1.76
CA GLU A 144 3.40 -20.04 -2.87
C GLU A 144 4.89 -19.88 -2.53
N GLY A 145 5.21 -19.38 -1.34
CA GLY A 145 6.58 -19.11 -0.90
C GLY A 145 7.14 -17.80 -1.43
N ILE A 146 6.28 -16.91 -1.98
CA ILE A 146 6.67 -15.61 -2.49
C ILE A 146 6.72 -14.62 -1.32
N PRO A 147 7.79 -13.83 -1.16
CA PRO A 147 7.86 -12.76 -0.16
C PRO A 147 6.68 -11.79 -0.28
N ILE A 148 6.06 -11.43 0.85
CA ILE A 148 4.91 -10.50 0.86
C ILE A 148 5.35 -9.07 0.55
N GLY A 149 6.58 -8.69 0.86
CA GLY A 149 7.14 -7.38 0.51
C GLY A 149 6.65 -6.23 1.40
N LEU A 150 6.81 -5.02 0.91
CA LEU A 150 6.34 -3.79 1.56
C LEU A 150 4.83 -3.65 1.40
N MET A 151 4.16 -3.24 2.47
CA MET A 151 2.71 -3.05 2.49
C MET A 151 2.37 -1.65 2.95
N SER A 152 1.41 -1.04 2.28
CA SER A 152 0.81 0.26 2.59
C SER A 152 -0.68 0.13 2.93
N ALA A 153 -1.32 1.21 3.34
CA ALA A 153 -2.76 1.23 3.57
C ALA A 153 -3.56 0.82 2.33
N ASP A 154 -3.08 1.17 1.15
CA ASP A 154 -3.77 0.94 -0.13
C ASP A 154 -3.80 -0.55 -0.54
N ASP A 155 -2.93 -1.39 0.05
CA ASP A 155 -2.97 -2.83 -0.17
C ASP A 155 -4.18 -3.52 0.49
N PHE A 156 -4.89 -2.80 1.36
CA PHE A 156 -6.06 -3.30 2.10
C PHE A 156 -7.29 -2.46 1.82
N VAL A 157 -8.01 -2.78 0.76
CA VAL A 157 -9.33 -2.18 0.49
C VAL A 157 -10.34 -2.77 1.47
N GLN A 158 -10.91 -1.94 2.33
CA GLN A 158 -12.04 -2.35 3.17
C GLN A 158 -13.25 -2.61 2.28
N ASN A 159 -13.64 -3.86 2.16
CA ASN A 159 -14.91 -4.25 1.56
C ASN A 159 -16.03 -3.87 2.53
N THR A 160 -16.64 -2.71 2.35
CA THR A 160 -17.82 -2.27 3.11
C THR A 160 -19.09 -3.03 2.71
N GLY A 161 -18.97 -4.33 2.45
CA GLY A 161 -20.11 -5.26 2.40
C GLY A 161 -20.96 -5.25 1.14
N SER A 162 -20.55 -4.60 0.04
CA SER A 162 -21.37 -4.56 -1.17
C SER A 162 -20.71 -5.10 -2.46
N SER A 163 -19.51 -5.67 -2.40
CA SER A 163 -18.95 -6.36 -3.58
C SER A 163 -18.21 -7.63 -3.18
N LEU A 164 -18.82 -8.76 -3.40
CA LEU A 164 -18.15 -10.03 -3.68
C LEU A 164 -17.09 -9.76 -4.74
N SER A 165 -15.87 -10.30 -4.56
CA SER A 165 -14.71 -10.20 -5.45
C SER A 165 -15.07 -9.78 -6.88
N SER A 166 -15.10 -8.47 -7.13
CA SER A 166 -15.38 -7.98 -8.46
C SER A 166 -14.06 -8.02 -9.25
N TYR A 167 -14.06 -8.80 -10.30
CA TYR A 167 -13.01 -8.69 -11.31
C TYR A 167 -13.23 -7.41 -12.10
N GLN A 168 -12.17 -6.69 -12.34
CA GLN A 168 -12.14 -5.56 -13.25
C GLN A 168 -11.50 -5.99 -14.54
N VAL A 169 -11.83 -5.28 -15.63
CA VAL A 169 -11.25 -5.49 -16.95
C VAL A 169 -10.62 -4.19 -17.40
N THR A 170 -9.38 -4.25 -17.85
CA THR A 170 -8.65 -3.08 -18.34
C THR A 170 -7.84 -3.40 -19.58
N SER A 171 -7.38 -2.36 -20.27
CA SER A 171 -6.38 -2.49 -21.34
C SER A 171 -5.11 -1.81 -20.89
N LEU A 172 -3.97 -2.44 -21.15
CA LEU A 172 -2.66 -1.94 -20.75
C LEU A 172 -1.80 -1.67 -21.98
N ASN A 173 -1.04 -0.58 -21.97
CA ASN A 173 0.04 -0.31 -22.91
C ASN A 173 1.36 -0.60 -22.20
N LEU A 174 1.99 -1.71 -22.56
CA LEU A 174 3.24 -2.15 -21.94
C LEU A 174 4.41 -1.90 -22.89
N TYR A 175 5.54 -1.54 -22.33
CA TYR A 175 6.76 -1.28 -23.08
C TYR A 175 7.76 -2.40 -22.84
N PHE A 176 8.14 -3.08 -23.93
CA PHE A 176 9.14 -4.14 -23.93
C PHE A 176 10.35 -3.72 -24.78
N SER A 177 11.43 -4.49 -24.76
CA SER A 177 12.56 -4.24 -25.60
C SER A 177 12.34 -4.77 -27.04
N ASN A 178 12.94 -4.12 -28.03
CA ASN A 178 13.11 -4.70 -29.36
C ASN A 178 14.14 -5.84 -29.32
N GLU A 179 14.27 -6.57 -30.45
CA GLU A 179 15.20 -7.71 -30.57
C GLU A 179 16.66 -7.35 -30.25
N ASP A 180 17.09 -6.14 -30.59
CA ASP A 180 18.48 -5.67 -30.40
C ASP A 180 18.74 -5.10 -29.00
N GLY A 181 17.75 -5.01 -28.11
CA GLY A 181 17.91 -4.42 -26.78
C GLY A 181 18.18 -2.92 -26.76
N THR A 182 17.91 -2.20 -27.87
CA THR A 182 18.30 -0.80 -28.05
C THR A 182 17.16 0.19 -27.94
N LYS A 183 15.91 -0.26 -28.09
CA LYS A 183 14.69 0.57 -28.10
C LYS A 183 13.56 -0.12 -27.37
N LEU A 184 12.64 0.67 -26.83
CA LEU A 184 11.37 0.19 -26.35
C LEU A 184 10.35 0.12 -27.49
N VAL A 185 9.53 -0.92 -27.47
CA VAL A 185 8.37 -1.13 -28.34
C VAL A 185 7.15 -1.30 -27.46
N SER A 186 6.06 -0.61 -27.81
CA SER A 186 4.81 -0.72 -27.06
C SER A 186 4.00 -1.92 -27.52
N GLU A 187 3.37 -2.60 -26.59
CA GLU A 187 2.41 -3.68 -26.82
C GLU A 187 1.13 -3.40 -26.06
N LYS A 188 0.00 -3.36 -26.76
CA LYS A 188 -1.31 -3.18 -26.15
C LYS A 188 -1.91 -4.53 -25.82
N ILE A 189 -2.21 -4.75 -24.53
CA ILE A 189 -2.93 -5.93 -24.06
C ILE A 189 -4.34 -5.49 -23.71
N ASN A 190 -5.35 -6.10 -24.34
CA ASN A 190 -6.76 -5.83 -24.08
C ASN A 190 -7.35 -6.90 -23.18
N ASP A 191 -8.47 -6.55 -22.53
CA ASP A 191 -9.29 -7.46 -21.74
C ASP A 191 -8.51 -8.18 -20.61
N VAL A 192 -7.60 -7.45 -19.96
CA VAL A 192 -6.86 -7.98 -18.81
C VAL A 192 -7.81 -8.01 -17.61
N HIS A 193 -8.16 -9.22 -17.17
CA HIS A 193 -8.95 -9.43 -15.97
C HIS A 193 -8.08 -9.44 -14.74
N TYR A 194 -8.42 -8.65 -13.73
CA TYR A 194 -7.71 -8.59 -12.47
C TYR A 194 -8.64 -8.39 -11.29
N SER A 195 -8.19 -8.75 -10.09
CA SER A 195 -8.96 -8.54 -8.86
C SER A 195 -9.04 -7.04 -8.53
N SER A 196 -10.21 -6.56 -8.12
CA SER A 196 -10.38 -5.19 -7.62
C SER A 196 -9.47 -4.85 -6.42
N ASN A 197 -8.88 -5.84 -5.78
CA ASN A 197 -7.93 -5.68 -4.68
C ASN A 197 -6.47 -5.56 -5.16
N THR A 198 -6.23 -5.54 -6.47
CA THR A 198 -4.90 -5.36 -7.05
C THR A 198 -4.82 -3.97 -7.66
N SER A 199 -3.82 -3.17 -7.28
CA SER A 199 -3.61 -1.88 -7.94
C SER A 199 -3.22 -2.06 -9.41
N ILE A 200 -3.56 -1.07 -10.22
CA ILE A 200 -3.25 -1.12 -11.65
C ILE A 200 -1.74 -1.13 -11.89
N GLU A 201 -0.97 -0.44 -11.06
CA GLU A 201 0.49 -0.39 -11.12
C GLU A 201 1.11 -1.76 -10.82
N LYS A 202 0.59 -2.47 -9.82
CA LYS A 202 1.01 -3.84 -9.52
C LYS A 202 0.71 -4.78 -10.68
N LEU A 203 -0.49 -4.69 -11.24
CA LEU A 203 -0.88 -5.46 -12.43
C LEU A 203 0.08 -5.21 -13.60
N ILE A 204 0.44 -3.94 -13.87
CA ILE A 204 1.37 -3.56 -14.93
C ILE A 204 2.72 -4.24 -14.74
N VAL A 205 3.29 -4.18 -13.53
CA VAL A 205 4.58 -4.80 -13.23
C VAL A 205 4.50 -6.33 -13.39
N GLU A 206 3.45 -6.96 -12.88
CA GLU A 206 3.22 -8.41 -13.06
C GLU A 206 3.12 -8.81 -14.53
N GLN A 207 2.46 -8.00 -15.38
CA GLN A 207 2.38 -8.25 -16.81
C GLN A 207 3.74 -8.06 -17.51
N LEU A 208 4.53 -7.06 -17.13
CA LEU A 208 5.90 -6.89 -17.62
C LEU A 208 6.79 -8.08 -17.27
N MET A 209 6.65 -8.63 -16.06
CA MET A 209 7.40 -9.82 -15.62
C MET A 209 7.00 -11.09 -16.37
N ARG A 210 5.75 -11.20 -16.84
CA ARG A 210 5.32 -12.29 -17.72
C ARG A 210 5.99 -12.24 -19.08
N GLY A 211 6.40 -11.05 -19.50
CA GLY A 211 7.01 -10.78 -20.79
C GLY A 211 6.01 -10.52 -21.92
N PRO A 212 6.51 -10.18 -23.12
CA PRO A 212 5.69 -9.83 -24.27
C PRO A 212 4.97 -11.04 -24.85
N ALA A 213 3.78 -10.80 -25.43
CA ALA A 213 3.06 -11.79 -26.22
C ALA A 213 3.62 -11.88 -27.65
N SER A 214 4.17 -10.78 -28.17
CA SER A 214 4.77 -10.69 -29.49
C SER A 214 6.18 -11.29 -29.55
N SER A 215 6.45 -12.13 -30.54
CA SER A 215 7.79 -12.65 -30.79
C SER A 215 8.81 -11.57 -31.28
N LYS A 216 8.34 -10.38 -31.60
CA LYS A 216 9.17 -9.23 -32.03
C LYS A 216 9.66 -8.38 -30.86
N ALA A 217 9.25 -8.69 -29.65
CA ALA A 217 9.65 -8.01 -28.44
C ALA A 217 10.32 -8.98 -27.48
N GLN A 218 11.17 -8.44 -26.60
CA GLN A 218 11.86 -9.22 -25.56
C GLN A 218 11.48 -8.69 -24.18
N ALA A 219 11.40 -9.63 -23.23
CA ALA A 219 11.18 -9.29 -21.83
C ALA A 219 12.26 -8.34 -21.32
N THR A 220 11.87 -7.35 -20.53
CA THR A 220 12.77 -6.33 -19.98
C THR A 220 13.15 -6.61 -18.54
N ILE A 221 12.38 -7.45 -17.84
CA ILE A 221 12.64 -7.87 -16.47
C ILE A 221 13.16 -9.32 -16.52
N PRO A 222 14.27 -9.66 -15.82
CA PRO A 222 14.78 -11.02 -15.75
C PRO A 222 13.72 -12.00 -15.23
N LYS A 223 13.63 -13.18 -15.84
CA LYS A 223 12.56 -14.15 -15.59
C LYS A 223 12.48 -14.61 -14.13
N ASP A 224 13.63 -14.68 -13.45
CA ASP A 224 13.72 -15.15 -12.08
C ASP A 224 13.57 -14.04 -11.03
N THR A 225 13.35 -12.79 -11.48
CA THR A 225 13.09 -11.65 -10.60
C THR A 225 11.78 -11.85 -9.86
N LYS A 226 11.77 -11.49 -8.57
CA LYS A 226 10.57 -11.54 -7.73
C LYS A 226 10.08 -10.13 -7.44
N LEU A 227 8.78 -9.91 -7.60
CA LEU A 227 8.11 -8.70 -7.17
C LEU A 227 7.90 -8.79 -5.65
N LEU A 228 8.53 -7.88 -4.91
CA LEU A 228 8.40 -7.80 -3.46
C LEU A 228 7.23 -6.89 -3.06
N GLY A 229 6.90 -5.89 -3.88
CA GLY A 229 5.74 -5.03 -3.66
C GLY A 229 5.67 -3.89 -4.68
N VAL A 230 4.45 -3.35 -4.84
CA VAL A 230 4.18 -2.10 -5.57
C VAL A 230 3.22 -1.29 -4.73
N SER A 231 3.48 0.00 -4.59
CA SER A 231 2.60 0.92 -3.89
C SER A 231 2.70 2.32 -4.47
N VAL A 232 1.64 3.09 -4.36
CA VAL A 232 1.58 4.48 -4.83
C VAL A 232 1.25 5.37 -3.64
N LYS A 233 2.05 6.42 -3.44
CA LYS A 233 1.80 7.44 -2.43
C LYS A 233 2.18 8.81 -2.98
N ASP A 234 1.32 9.79 -2.82
CA ASP A 234 1.53 11.18 -3.24
C ASP A 234 1.93 11.32 -4.72
N GLY A 235 1.40 10.46 -5.60
CA GLY A 235 1.72 10.42 -7.03
C GLY A 235 3.09 9.79 -7.35
N ILE A 236 3.74 9.14 -6.37
CA ILE A 236 4.98 8.41 -6.56
C ILE A 236 4.69 6.91 -6.48
N CYS A 237 5.07 6.17 -7.54
CA CYS A 237 4.96 4.71 -7.55
C CYS A 237 6.27 4.07 -7.11
N TYR A 238 6.21 3.28 -6.05
CA TYR A 238 7.32 2.50 -5.51
C TYR A 238 7.21 1.06 -6.01
N VAL A 239 8.19 0.61 -6.77
CA VAL A 239 8.29 -0.78 -7.25
C VAL A 239 9.48 -1.44 -6.57
N ASN A 240 9.23 -2.46 -5.77
CA ASN A 240 10.27 -3.20 -5.06
C ASN A 240 10.46 -4.59 -5.69
N LEU A 241 11.64 -4.83 -6.21
CA LEU A 241 12.06 -6.08 -6.83
C LEU A 241 13.20 -6.71 -6.00
N ASP A 242 13.35 -8.02 -6.07
CA ASP A 242 14.46 -8.70 -5.41
C ASP A 242 15.82 -8.43 -6.14
N SER A 243 16.91 -8.85 -5.51
CA SER A 243 18.27 -8.66 -6.04
C SER A 243 18.52 -9.35 -7.39
N THR A 244 17.67 -10.30 -7.78
CA THR A 244 17.77 -11.00 -9.07
C THR A 244 17.57 -10.04 -10.24
N PHE A 245 16.84 -8.94 -10.03
CA PHE A 245 16.70 -7.87 -11.02
C PHE A 245 18.05 -7.27 -11.46
N LEU A 246 19.04 -7.29 -10.59
CA LEU A 246 20.39 -6.76 -10.83
C LEU A 246 21.39 -7.81 -11.37
N THR A 247 20.91 -9.04 -11.65
CA THR A 247 21.80 -10.13 -12.03
C THR A 247 22.45 -9.88 -13.39
N GLU A 248 23.79 -9.93 -13.43
CA GLU A 248 24.56 -9.83 -14.68
C GLU A 248 24.29 -11.05 -15.60
N GLY A 249 24.18 -10.77 -16.89
CA GLY A 249 23.95 -11.83 -17.90
C GLY A 249 22.63 -11.72 -18.65
N TYR A 250 21.77 -10.81 -18.28
CA TYR A 250 20.62 -10.41 -19.09
C TYR A 250 21.10 -9.54 -20.25
N ASN A 251 20.75 -9.88 -21.50
CA ASN A 251 21.24 -9.21 -22.73
C ASN A 251 20.80 -7.74 -22.88
N GLN A 252 20.29 -7.13 -21.82
CA GLN A 252 19.76 -5.77 -21.85
C GLN A 252 20.43 -4.91 -20.79
N LYS A 253 20.56 -3.63 -21.12
CA LYS A 253 21.05 -2.63 -20.15
C LYS A 253 20.00 -2.43 -19.05
N PRO A 254 20.40 -2.28 -17.79
CA PRO A 254 19.47 -2.04 -16.67
C PRO A 254 18.50 -0.86 -16.91
N GLU A 255 18.96 0.17 -17.64
CA GLU A 255 18.15 1.34 -17.99
C GLU A 255 16.92 0.97 -18.84
N VAL A 256 17.04 -0.05 -19.70
CA VAL A 256 15.92 -0.51 -20.55
C VAL A 256 14.80 -1.08 -19.70
N ALA A 257 15.13 -1.87 -18.68
CA ALA A 257 14.16 -2.40 -17.73
C ALA A 257 13.48 -1.30 -16.92
N ILE A 258 14.26 -0.31 -16.46
CA ILE A 258 13.74 0.85 -15.74
C ILE A 258 12.77 1.65 -16.61
N TYR A 259 13.18 2.04 -17.83
CA TYR A 259 12.31 2.80 -18.74
C TYR A 259 11.09 2.01 -19.19
N SER A 260 11.22 0.70 -19.37
CA SER A 260 10.09 -0.20 -19.65
C SER A 260 9.02 -0.11 -18.56
N THR A 261 9.45 -0.24 -17.30
CA THR A 261 8.57 -0.17 -16.14
C THR A 261 7.95 1.22 -15.98
N VAL A 262 8.77 2.27 -16.03
CA VAL A 262 8.32 3.65 -15.86
C VAL A 262 7.31 4.05 -16.93
N ASN A 263 7.63 3.81 -18.23
CA ASN A 263 6.73 4.20 -19.31
C ASN A 263 5.41 3.42 -19.27
N SER A 264 5.46 2.13 -18.91
CA SER A 264 4.25 1.31 -18.79
C SER A 264 3.34 1.81 -17.65
N ILE A 265 3.91 2.18 -16.51
CA ILE A 265 3.16 2.72 -15.37
C ILE A 265 2.57 4.09 -15.71
N ILE A 266 3.35 5.02 -16.27
CA ILE A 266 2.88 6.37 -16.61
C ILE A 266 1.76 6.33 -17.66
N GLU A 267 1.83 5.44 -18.64
CA GLU A 267 0.85 5.40 -19.73
C GLU A 267 -0.40 4.60 -19.39
N SER A 268 -0.33 3.62 -18.51
CA SER A 268 -1.44 2.74 -18.17
C SER A 268 -1.87 2.79 -16.70
N GLY A 269 -1.07 3.38 -15.82
CA GLY A 269 -1.34 3.49 -14.40
C GLY A 269 -2.08 4.78 -14.02
N ASN A 270 -2.26 4.97 -12.73
CA ASN A 270 -2.85 6.17 -12.12
C ASN A 270 -1.79 7.04 -11.41
N ALA A 271 -0.51 6.67 -11.50
CA ALA A 271 0.61 7.38 -10.85
C ALA A 271 1.03 8.63 -11.63
#